data_cd9fa1a5a7290f89d9e588535ca50b5e
#
_entry.id   cd9fa1a5a7290f89d9e588535ca50b5e
#
_cell.length_a   1.000
_cell.length_b   1.000
_cell.length_c   1.000
_cell.angle_alpha   90.00
_cell.angle_beta   90.00
_cell.angle_gamma   90.00
#
_symmetry.space_group_name_H-M   'P 1'
#
loop_
_entity.id
_entity.type
_entity.pdbx_description
1 polymer ?
#
loop_
_entity_poly.entity_id
_entity_poly.type
_entity_poly.pdbx_seq_one_letter_code
_entity_poly.pdbx_strand_id
1 'polypeptide(L)'
;MKILVIGNGGREHALAWKAAQSPLAETVFVAPGNAGTALEPALQNVAISATDIPALLAFAQQENIDLTIVGPEAPLVIGVVDAFRAAGLKIFGPTQAAAQLEGSKAFTKDFLARQQIPTAEYQNFTEVEPALAYLREKGAPIVIKADGLAAGKGVIVAMTLVEAEAAVQDMLAGNAFGDAGHRIVIEEFLDGEEASFIVMVDGDNVLPMATSQDHKRVGDGDTGPNTGGMGAYSPAPVVTDEIHQRVMDQIIWPTVNGMKAEGNTYTGFLYAGLMIDKAGQPKVIEFNCRFGDPETQPIMLRLQSDLVALCLAAVDGKLDQQQSQWDPRPSLGVVLAAGGYPGDYNTGDQIHGLPLEDVPDGKVFHAGTTLKDDLVVTSGGRVLCVTALGEDVAAAQKNAYALAQHISWNGSFCRNDIGYRAINRK
;
A
#
# COMPACT_ATOMS: atom_id res chain seq x y z
N MET A 1 1.94 23.40 13.57
CA MET A 1 3.00 22.75 12.73
C MET A 1 2.54 22.74 11.27
N LYS A 2 3.50 22.89 10.35
CA LYS A 2 3.27 22.67 8.92
C LYS A 2 3.70 21.25 8.54
N ILE A 3 2.81 20.51 7.95
CA ILE A 3 3.00 19.11 7.55
C ILE A 3 3.02 19.02 6.03
N LEU A 4 3.92 18.22 5.48
CA LEU A 4 3.93 17.88 4.06
C LEU A 4 3.64 16.38 3.87
N VAL A 5 2.63 16.05 3.06
CA VAL A 5 2.37 14.68 2.61
C VAL A 5 2.77 14.57 1.15
N ILE A 6 3.68 13.67 0.83
CA ILE A 6 4.15 13.44 -0.55
C ILE A 6 3.29 12.36 -1.19
N GLY A 7 2.73 12.67 -2.37
CA GLY A 7 1.95 11.76 -3.20
C GLY A 7 0.62 12.34 -3.65
N ASN A 8 -0.15 11.53 -4.39
CA ASN A 8 -1.40 11.98 -5.04
C ASN A 8 -2.49 10.90 -5.10
N GLY A 9 -2.29 9.76 -4.46
CA GLY A 9 -3.25 8.65 -4.46
C GLY A 9 -4.28 8.71 -3.35
N GLY A 10 -5.12 7.68 -3.29
CA GLY A 10 -6.13 7.53 -2.23
C GLY A 10 -5.50 7.36 -0.85
N ARG A 11 -4.37 6.68 -0.77
CA ARG A 11 -3.55 6.56 0.43
C ARG A 11 -3.11 7.93 0.94
N GLU A 12 -2.56 8.78 0.06
CA GLU A 12 -2.10 10.11 0.44
C GLU A 12 -3.25 11.03 0.84
N HIS A 13 -4.39 10.93 0.17
CA HIS A 13 -5.58 11.65 0.60
C HIS A 13 -5.99 11.23 2.02
N ALA A 14 -6.02 9.93 2.32
CA ALA A 14 -6.38 9.44 3.65
C ALA A 14 -5.36 9.86 4.73
N LEU A 15 -4.07 9.79 4.43
CA LEU A 15 -3.00 10.23 5.34
C LEU A 15 -3.10 11.74 5.62
N ALA A 16 -3.29 12.56 4.59
CA ALA A 16 -3.39 14.01 4.72
C ALA A 16 -4.68 14.42 5.48
N TRP A 17 -5.81 13.80 5.15
CA TRP A 17 -7.08 13.99 5.85
C TRP A 17 -6.95 13.65 7.34
N LYS A 18 -6.25 12.56 7.67
CA LYS A 18 -6.01 12.17 9.06
C LYS A 18 -5.03 13.09 9.76
N ALA A 19 -3.96 13.51 9.09
CA ALA A 19 -3.00 14.47 9.63
C ALA A 19 -3.65 15.83 9.93
N ALA A 20 -4.60 16.29 9.11
CA ALA A 20 -5.31 17.53 9.31
C ALA A 20 -6.24 17.54 10.55
N GLN A 21 -6.56 16.37 11.10
CA GLN A 21 -7.34 16.23 12.34
C GLN A 21 -6.46 16.39 13.61
N SER A 22 -5.15 16.42 13.45
CA SER A 22 -4.22 16.62 14.57
C SER A 22 -4.33 18.04 15.12
N PRO A 23 -4.43 18.21 16.45
CA PRO A 23 -4.35 19.53 17.07
C PRO A 23 -2.97 20.18 16.91
N LEU A 24 -1.97 19.41 16.50
CA LEU A 24 -0.62 19.90 16.20
C LEU A 24 -0.53 20.51 14.79
N ALA A 25 -1.40 20.11 13.87
CA ALA A 25 -1.36 20.54 12.48
C ALA A 25 -2.03 21.92 12.32
N GLU A 26 -1.27 22.90 11.84
CA GLU A 26 -1.76 24.20 11.42
C GLU A 26 -2.12 24.21 9.94
N THR A 27 -1.26 23.62 9.13
CA THR A 27 -1.41 23.49 7.69
C THR A 27 -0.88 22.15 7.23
N VAL A 28 -1.62 21.48 6.36
CA VAL A 28 -1.18 20.24 5.71
C VAL A 28 -1.09 20.47 4.21
N PHE A 29 0.12 20.40 3.69
CA PHE A 29 0.40 20.45 2.25
C PHE A 29 0.43 19.04 1.67
N VAL A 30 -0.03 18.88 0.42
CA VAL A 30 0.01 17.62 -0.31
C VAL A 30 0.68 17.85 -1.67
N ALA A 31 1.74 17.10 -1.95
CA ALA A 31 2.53 17.29 -3.18
C ALA A 31 2.61 16.00 -4.02
N PRO A 32 2.01 15.94 -5.23
CA PRO A 32 1.21 17.00 -5.85
C PRO A 32 -0.25 17.08 -5.40
N GLY A 33 -0.77 16.04 -4.68
CA GLY A 33 -2.18 15.92 -4.34
C GLY A 33 -3.08 15.55 -5.53
N ASN A 34 -4.38 15.57 -5.31
CA ASN A 34 -5.42 15.27 -6.30
C ASN A 34 -6.62 16.20 -6.12
N ALA A 35 -7.73 15.94 -6.84
CA ALA A 35 -8.93 16.75 -6.70
C ALA A 35 -9.53 16.70 -5.29
N GLY A 36 -9.49 15.54 -4.64
CA GLY A 36 -10.01 15.37 -3.27
C GLY A 36 -9.22 16.20 -2.27
N THR A 37 -7.91 16.12 -2.29
CA THR A 37 -7.05 16.93 -1.40
C THR A 37 -7.16 18.42 -1.67
N ALA A 38 -7.43 18.84 -2.92
CA ALA A 38 -7.67 20.23 -3.26
C ALA A 38 -9.01 20.77 -2.71
N LEU A 39 -10.01 19.90 -2.53
CA LEU A 39 -11.34 20.26 -2.07
C LEU A 39 -11.48 20.15 -0.54
N GLU A 40 -10.53 19.54 0.17
CA GLU A 40 -10.52 19.49 1.64
C GLU A 40 -10.14 20.86 2.21
N PRO A 41 -10.98 21.49 3.06
CA PRO A 41 -10.72 22.85 3.57
C PRO A 41 -9.40 22.98 4.34
N ALA A 42 -8.94 21.90 4.97
CA ALA A 42 -7.74 21.88 5.79
C ALA A 42 -6.46 21.48 5.04
N LEU A 43 -6.54 21.19 3.73
CA LEU A 43 -5.43 20.75 2.91
C LEU A 43 -5.08 21.77 1.84
N GLN A 44 -3.82 21.78 1.42
CA GLN A 44 -3.33 22.64 0.33
C GLN A 44 -2.46 21.81 -0.63
N ASN A 45 -2.87 21.71 -1.89
CA ASN A 45 -2.07 21.07 -2.91
C ASN A 45 -0.88 21.95 -3.32
N VAL A 46 0.24 21.31 -3.56
CA VAL A 46 1.46 21.95 -4.08
C VAL A 46 1.85 21.24 -5.37
N ALA A 47 1.94 21.97 -6.47
CA ALA A 47 2.21 21.41 -7.81
C ALA A 47 3.68 20.98 -7.97
N ILE A 48 4.12 20.02 -7.15
CA ILE A 48 5.45 19.42 -7.19
C ILE A 48 5.27 17.89 -7.31
N SER A 49 5.94 17.29 -8.28
CA SER A 49 5.93 15.84 -8.46
C SER A 49 6.48 15.12 -7.23
N ALA A 50 5.90 13.99 -6.86
CA ALA A 50 6.37 13.16 -5.75
C ALA A 50 7.83 12.67 -5.92
N THR A 51 8.35 12.65 -7.14
CA THR A 51 9.72 12.24 -7.47
C THR A 51 10.68 13.39 -7.75
N ASP A 52 10.21 14.63 -7.70
CA ASP A 52 11.08 15.81 -7.82
C ASP A 52 11.66 16.18 -6.45
N ILE A 53 12.66 15.39 -6.01
CA ILE A 53 13.28 15.58 -4.69
C ILE A 53 13.86 16.98 -4.50
N PRO A 54 14.61 17.58 -5.47
CA PRO A 54 15.13 18.93 -5.30
C PRO A 54 14.02 19.98 -5.07
N ALA A 55 12.92 19.92 -5.80
CA ALA A 55 11.82 20.85 -5.64
C ALA A 55 11.06 20.62 -4.31
N LEU A 56 10.83 19.37 -3.91
CA LEU A 56 10.24 19.02 -2.61
C LEU A 56 11.07 19.53 -1.46
N LEU A 57 12.39 19.36 -1.52
CA LEU A 57 13.32 19.82 -0.51
C LEU A 57 13.33 21.36 -0.40
N ALA A 58 13.41 22.06 -1.54
CA ALA A 58 13.37 23.52 -1.58
C ALA A 58 12.07 24.07 -0.99
N PHE A 59 10.92 23.45 -1.34
CA PHE A 59 9.62 23.81 -0.79
C PHE A 59 9.57 23.61 0.72
N ALA A 60 10.05 22.46 1.21
CA ALA A 60 10.04 22.15 2.63
C ALA A 60 10.91 23.13 3.45
N GLN A 61 12.03 23.58 2.91
CA GLN A 61 12.89 24.60 3.51
C GLN A 61 12.23 25.99 3.49
N GLN A 62 11.67 26.39 2.36
CA GLN A 62 11.03 27.70 2.18
C GLN A 62 9.81 27.86 3.09
N GLU A 63 8.96 26.83 3.18
CA GLU A 63 7.76 26.84 4.01
C GLU A 63 8.03 26.53 5.48
N ASN A 64 9.24 26.12 5.83
CA ASN A 64 9.58 25.63 7.18
C ASN A 64 8.69 24.45 7.60
N ILE A 65 8.67 23.40 6.77
CA ILE A 65 7.92 22.19 7.07
C ILE A 65 8.49 21.51 8.32
N ASP A 66 7.63 21.24 9.29
CA ASP A 66 8.00 20.62 10.56
C ASP A 66 8.10 19.10 10.47
N LEU A 67 7.26 18.48 9.62
CA LEU A 67 7.26 17.03 9.41
C LEU A 67 6.80 16.71 7.98
N THR A 68 7.52 15.80 7.33
CA THR A 68 7.11 15.23 6.03
C THR A 68 6.73 13.76 6.19
N ILE A 69 5.61 13.35 5.60
CA ILE A 69 5.13 11.97 5.54
C ILE A 69 5.14 11.52 4.08
N VAL A 70 5.82 10.42 3.79
CA VAL A 70 5.92 9.90 2.42
C VAL A 70 4.83 8.85 2.19
N GLY A 71 4.01 9.07 1.16
CA GLY A 71 2.95 8.13 0.79
C GLY A 71 3.44 7.00 -0.11
N PRO A 72 3.90 7.27 -1.37
CA PRO A 72 4.24 6.25 -2.34
C PRO A 72 5.68 5.75 -2.22
N GLU A 73 5.94 4.61 -2.84
CA GLU A 73 7.25 3.96 -2.87
C GLU A 73 8.28 4.67 -3.76
N ALA A 74 7.85 5.27 -4.87
CA ALA A 74 8.75 5.85 -5.86
C ALA A 74 9.74 6.87 -5.27
N PRO A 75 9.32 7.90 -4.50
CA PRO A 75 10.27 8.82 -3.87
C PRO A 75 11.17 8.14 -2.82
N LEU A 76 10.71 7.10 -2.16
CA LEU A 76 11.49 6.37 -1.15
C LEU A 76 12.70 5.66 -1.78
N VAL A 77 12.48 4.94 -2.88
CA VAL A 77 13.53 4.17 -3.56
C VAL A 77 14.55 5.04 -4.29
N ILE A 78 14.24 6.30 -4.53
CA ILE A 78 15.19 7.27 -5.11
C ILE A 78 15.82 8.22 -4.09
N GLY A 79 15.53 8.04 -2.78
CA GLY A 79 16.29 8.67 -1.70
C GLY A 79 15.74 10.00 -1.16
N VAL A 80 14.42 10.25 -1.23
CA VAL A 80 13.81 11.46 -0.65
C VAL A 80 14.10 11.61 0.84
N VAL A 81 14.08 10.50 1.59
CA VAL A 81 14.33 10.51 3.04
C VAL A 81 15.78 10.89 3.35
N ASP A 82 16.72 10.35 2.58
CA ASP A 82 18.15 10.64 2.71
C ASP A 82 18.41 12.15 2.46
N ALA A 83 17.82 12.72 1.42
CA ALA A 83 17.95 14.13 1.07
C ALA A 83 17.40 15.06 2.16
N PHE A 84 16.22 14.77 2.70
CA PHE A 84 15.58 15.56 3.75
C PHE A 84 16.36 15.49 5.06
N ARG A 85 16.80 14.29 5.46
CA ARG A 85 17.62 14.12 6.67
C ARG A 85 18.97 14.82 6.56
N ALA A 86 19.63 14.76 5.40
CA ALA A 86 20.87 15.49 5.14
C ALA A 86 20.71 17.02 5.27
N ALA A 87 19.52 17.53 5.00
CA ALA A 87 19.15 18.94 5.18
C ALA A 87 18.62 19.27 6.59
N GLY A 88 18.60 18.30 7.52
CA GLY A 88 18.12 18.50 8.89
C GLY A 88 16.60 18.56 9.02
N LEU A 89 15.85 18.13 8.01
CA LEU A 89 14.39 18.13 8.01
C LEU A 89 13.84 16.79 8.52
N LYS A 90 12.80 16.85 9.36
CA LYS A 90 12.10 15.65 9.84
C LYS A 90 11.25 15.06 8.74
N ILE A 91 11.45 13.77 8.48
CA ILE A 91 10.71 13.02 7.49
C ILE A 91 10.47 11.58 7.99
N PHE A 92 9.23 11.12 7.89
CA PHE A 92 8.83 9.77 8.25
C PHE A 92 8.77 8.89 7.00
N GLY A 93 9.69 7.97 6.90
CA GLY A 93 9.87 7.01 5.81
C GLY A 93 11.25 6.36 5.91
N PRO A 94 11.46 5.21 5.24
CA PRO A 94 12.75 4.54 5.20
C PRO A 94 13.74 5.26 4.26
N THR A 95 15.03 5.12 4.56
CA THR A 95 16.10 5.55 3.66
C THR A 95 16.06 4.77 2.35
N GLN A 96 16.75 5.23 1.32
CA GLN A 96 16.88 4.53 0.04
C GLN A 96 17.37 3.10 0.22
N ALA A 97 18.36 2.88 1.08
CA ALA A 97 18.89 1.55 1.38
C ALA A 97 17.87 0.64 2.07
N ALA A 98 17.10 1.16 3.03
CA ALA A 98 16.04 0.40 3.70
C ALA A 98 14.83 0.16 2.78
N ALA A 99 14.53 1.08 1.87
CA ALA A 99 13.45 0.94 0.89
C ALA A 99 13.69 -0.17 -0.16
N GLN A 100 14.88 -0.75 -0.21
CA GLN A 100 15.18 -1.96 -1.01
C GLN A 100 14.27 -3.14 -0.67
N LEU A 101 13.72 -3.22 0.54
CA LEU A 101 12.72 -4.23 0.90
C LEU A 101 11.46 -4.21 0.00
N GLU A 102 11.15 -3.10 -0.65
CA GLU A 102 10.12 -3.02 -1.69
C GLU A 102 10.73 -2.84 -3.07
N GLY A 103 11.84 -2.09 -3.17
CA GLY A 103 12.48 -1.73 -4.43
C GLY A 103 13.09 -2.90 -5.19
N SER A 104 13.47 -3.99 -4.51
CA SER A 104 14.03 -5.20 -5.12
C SER A 104 13.50 -6.46 -4.45
N LYS A 105 12.76 -7.26 -5.21
CA LYS A 105 12.23 -8.54 -4.74
C LYS A 105 13.34 -9.56 -4.48
N ALA A 106 14.40 -9.55 -5.31
CA ALA A 106 15.56 -10.40 -5.11
C ALA A 106 16.31 -10.03 -3.82
N PHE A 107 16.55 -8.75 -3.56
CA PHE A 107 17.12 -8.29 -2.29
C PHE A 107 16.28 -8.77 -1.10
N THR A 108 14.95 -8.60 -1.18
CA THR A 108 14.03 -8.99 -0.10
C THR A 108 14.07 -10.48 0.15
N LYS A 109 14.04 -11.32 -0.88
CA LYS A 109 14.13 -12.77 -0.73
C LYS A 109 15.45 -13.22 -0.12
N ASP A 110 16.56 -12.68 -0.60
CA ASP A 110 17.87 -12.99 -0.05
C ASP A 110 18.01 -12.52 1.42
N PHE A 111 17.44 -11.36 1.76
CA PHE A 111 17.34 -10.87 3.13
C PHE A 111 16.51 -11.82 4.01
N LEU A 112 15.31 -12.21 3.57
CA LEU A 112 14.43 -13.13 4.30
C LEU A 112 15.13 -14.46 4.57
N ALA A 113 15.86 -14.98 3.60
CA ALA A 113 16.64 -16.22 3.74
C ALA A 113 17.79 -16.06 4.76
N ARG A 114 18.56 -14.97 4.69
CA ARG A 114 19.65 -14.71 5.65
C ARG A 114 19.16 -14.56 7.08
N GLN A 115 18.01 -13.91 7.25
CA GLN A 115 17.41 -13.66 8.56
C GLN A 115 16.48 -14.81 9.03
N GLN A 116 16.37 -15.88 8.24
CA GLN A 116 15.51 -17.04 8.53
C GLN A 116 14.03 -16.66 8.75
N ILE A 117 13.54 -15.66 8.03
CA ILE A 117 12.15 -15.19 8.10
C ILE A 117 11.28 -16.06 7.16
N PRO A 118 10.13 -16.57 7.64
CA PRO A 118 9.29 -17.46 6.85
C PRO A 118 8.79 -16.80 5.56
N THR A 119 9.09 -17.43 4.43
CA THR A 119 8.63 -17.03 3.09
C THR A 119 8.56 -18.24 2.16
N ALA A 120 8.03 -18.08 0.96
CA ALA A 120 8.03 -19.09 -0.09
C ALA A 120 9.46 -19.50 -0.47
N GLU A 121 9.69 -20.77 -0.77
CA GLU A 121 10.92 -21.21 -1.43
C GLU A 121 11.08 -20.43 -2.74
N TYR A 122 12.32 -20.02 -3.07
CA TYR A 122 12.54 -19.15 -4.22
C TYR A 122 13.90 -19.37 -4.86
N GLN A 123 14.03 -18.88 -6.11
CA GLN A 123 15.31 -18.69 -6.76
C GLN A 123 15.29 -17.50 -7.71
N ASN A 124 16.41 -16.80 -7.80
CA ASN A 124 16.61 -15.65 -8.68
C ASN A 124 17.22 -16.09 -10.02
N PHE A 125 16.76 -15.47 -11.13
CA PHE A 125 17.28 -15.76 -12.47
C PHE A 125 17.44 -14.47 -13.28
N THR A 126 18.51 -14.46 -14.09
CA THR A 126 18.80 -13.42 -15.11
C THR A 126 18.83 -13.99 -16.53
N GLU A 127 18.77 -15.32 -16.66
CA GLU A 127 18.82 -16.03 -17.93
C GLU A 127 17.63 -16.97 -18.08
N VAL A 128 17.13 -17.08 -19.33
CA VAL A 128 15.91 -17.83 -19.65
C VAL A 128 16.09 -19.33 -19.42
N GLU A 129 17.16 -19.93 -19.96
CA GLU A 129 17.32 -21.39 -19.91
C GLU A 129 17.44 -21.97 -18.49
N PRO A 130 18.23 -21.38 -17.56
CA PRO A 130 18.25 -21.82 -16.17
C PRO A 130 16.89 -21.67 -15.49
N ALA A 131 16.13 -20.60 -15.78
CA ALA A 131 14.80 -20.39 -15.23
C ALA A 131 13.81 -21.44 -15.72
N LEU A 132 13.83 -21.78 -17.02
CA LEU A 132 12.99 -22.84 -17.59
C LEU A 132 13.33 -24.21 -17.01
N ALA A 133 14.63 -24.51 -16.81
CA ALA A 133 15.05 -25.76 -16.18
C ALA A 133 14.51 -25.88 -14.76
N TYR A 134 14.57 -24.81 -13.98
CA TYR A 134 14.02 -24.76 -12.63
C TYR A 134 12.50 -24.94 -12.60
N LEU A 135 11.77 -24.30 -13.53
CA LEU A 135 10.30 -24.49 -13.65
C LEU A 135 9.93 -25.95 -13.94
N ARG A 136 10.69 -26.62 -14.83
CA ARG A 136 10.45 -28.03 -15.18
C ARG A 136 10.72 -28.98 -14.02
N GLU A 137 11.68 -28.63 -13.15
CA GLU A 137 11.96 -29.36 -11.92
C GLU A 137 10.87 -29.18 -10.86
N LYS A 138 10.43 -27.92 -10.63
CA LYS A 138 9.46 -27.59 -9.58
C LYS A 138 8.01 -27.85 -9.97
N GLY A 139 7.68 -27.69 -11.25
CA GLY A 139 6.31 -27.83 -11.76
C GLY A 139 5.43 -26.62 -11.48
N ALA A 140 4.11 -26.80 -11.63
CA ALA A 140 3.10 -25.79 -11.34
C ALA A 140 2.07 -26.34 -10.33
N PRO A 141 1.35 -25.48 -9.55
CA PRO A 141 1.36 -24.01 -9.63
C PRO A 141 2.67 -23.39 -9.08
N ILE A 142 3.05 -22.24 -9.64
CA ILE A 142 4.29 -21.54 -9.29
C ILE A 142 4.12 -20.03 -9.54
N VAL A 143 4.91 -19.19 -8.89
CA VAL A 143 4.82 -17.71 -9.01
C VAL A 143 6.10 -17.17 -9.64
N ILE A 144 5.95 -16.33 -10.67
CA ILE A 144 7.03 -15.63 -11.33
C ILE A 144 6.87 -14.12 -11.11
N LYS A 145 7.91 -13.47 -10.59
CA LYS A 145 7.90 -12.04 -10.29
C LYS A 145 9.05 -11.33 -11.00
N ALA A 146 8.77 -10.26 -11.73
CA ALA A 146 9.80 -9.33 -12.18
C ALA A 146 10.40 -8.61 -10.97
N ASP A 147 11.73 -8.45 -10.97
CA ASP A 147 12.43 -7.69 -9.93
C ASP A 147 12.19 -6.17 -10.11
N GLY A 148 12.14 -5.42 -9.00
CA GLY A 148 11.87 -3.99 -9.03
C GLY A 148 10.39 -3.62 -8.96
N LEU A 149 10.13 -2.30 -9.08
CA LEU A 149 8.79 -1.74 -9.00
C LEU A 149 8.02 -1.97 -10.31
N ALA A 150 6.95 -2.75 -10.27
CA ALA A 150 6.11 -3.06 -11.43
C ALA A 150 4.62 -2.79 -11.18
N ALA A 151 4.27 -1.97 -10.17
CA ALA A 151 2.90 -1.57 -9.81
C ALA A 151 1.90 -2.74 -9.73
N GLY A 152 2.33 -3.89 -9.15
CA GLY A 152 1.52 -5.09 -9.03
C GLY A 152 1.34 -5.91 -10.33
N LYS A 153 1.80 -5.40 -11.47
CA LYS A 153 1.66 -6.08 -12.78
C LYS A 153 2.78 -7.08 -13.07
N GLY A 154 3.90 -6.98 -12.36
CA GLY A 154 5.06 -7.86 -12.53
C GLY A 154 4.97 -9.19 -11.79
N VAL A 155 3.78 -9.65 -11.38
CA VAL A 155 3.56 -10.91 -10.66
C VAL A 155 2.60 -11.78 -11.44
N ILE A 156 3.04 -12.96 -11.82
CA ILE A 156 2.24 -13.97 -12.52
C ILE A 156 2.15 -15.22 -11.66
N VAL A 157 0.94 -15.56 -11.25
CA VAL A 157 0.61 -16.83 -10.62
C VAL A 157 0.27 -17.81 -11.72
N ALA A 158 1.22 -18.67 -12.08
CA ALA A 158 1.07 -19.65 -13.16
C ALA A 158 0.47 -20.96 -12.60
N MET A 159 -0.70 -21.31 -13.04
CA MET A 159 -1.38 -22.57 -12.65
C MET A 159 -0.90 -23.75 -13.47
N THR A 160 -0.29 -23.50 -14.63
CA THR A 160 0.27 -24.50 -15.52
C THR A 160 1.72 -24.21 -15.89
N LEU A 161 2.47 -25.24 -16.25
CA LEU A 161 3.86 -25.07 -16.67
C LEU A 161 3.98 -24.22 -17.96
N VAL A 162 3.01 -24.33 -18.86
CA VAL A 162 2.94 -23.51 -20.09
C VAL A 162 2.82 -22.03 -19.78
N GLU A 163 1.96 -21.65 -18.85
CA GLU A 163 1.83 -20.27 -18.39
C GLU A 163 3.13 -19.78 -17.72
N ALA A 164 3.77 -20.64 -16.91
CA ALA A 164 5.01 -20.29 -16.23
C ALA A 164 6.16 -20.07 -17.23
N GLU A 165 6.32 -20.96 -18.22
CA GLU A 165 7.36 -20.81 -19.24
C GLU A 165 7.12 -19.56 -20.10
N ALA A 166 5.86 -19.26 -20.46
CA ALA A 166 5.52 -18.03 -21.18
C ALA A 166 5.86 -16.77 -20.39
N ALA A 167 5.56 -16.77 -19.08
CA ALA A 167 5.90 -15.65 -18.19
C ALA A 167 7.42 -15.40 -18.10
N VAL A 168 8.23 -16.45 -18.00
CA VAL A 168 9.70 -16.34 -17.98
C VAL A 168 10.22 -15.76 -19.30
N GLN A 169 9.69 -16.24 -20.44
CA GLN A 169 10.08 -15.72 -21.76
C GLN A 169 9.73 -14.24 -21.90
N ASP A 170 8.51 -13.86 -21.53
CA ASP A 170 8.03 -12.47 -21.61
C ASP A 170 8.87 -11.53 -20.73
N MET A 171 9.16 -11.92 -19.50
CA MET A 171 9.87 -11.08 -18.56
C MET A 171 11.36 -10.94 -18.90
N LEU A 172 12.07 -12.05 -19.16
CA LEU A 172 13.52 -12.04 -19.39
C LEU A 172 13.92 -11.73 -20.84
N ALA A 173 13.19 -12.27 -21.82
CA ALA A 173 13.52 -12.10 -23.24
C ALA A 173 12.69 -11.01 -23.92
N GLY A 174 11.42 -10.86 -23.53
CA GLY A 174 10.50 -9.89 -24.11
C GLY A 174 10.67 -8.46 -23.59
N ASN A 175 11.45 -8.27 -22.53
CA ASN A 175 11.64 -6.98 -21.85
C ASN A 175 10.32 -6.27 -21.49
N ALA A 176 9.28 -7.05 -21.17
CA ALA A 176 7.93 -6.57 -20.92
C ALA A 176 7.83 -5.55 -19.75
N PHE A 177 8.82 -5.54 -18.86
CA PHE A 177 8.89 -4.68 -17.67
C PHE A 177 10.13 -3.77 -17.63
N GLY A 178 10.79 -3.52 -18.80
CA GLY A 178 11.98 -2.67 -18.87
C GLY A 178 13.07 -3.17 -17.91
N ASP A 179 13.71 -2.26 -17.18
CA ASP A 179 14.81 -2.60 -16.25
C ASP A 179 14.38 -3.58 -15.14
N ALA A 180 13.11 -3.56 -14.73
CA ALA A 180 12.58 -4.51 -13.74
C ALA A 180 12.54 -5.97 -14.27
N GLY A 181 12.50 -6.17 -15.58
CA GLY A 181 12.48 -7.48 -16.22
C GLY A 181 13.85 -8.15 -16.42
N HIS A 182 14.96 -7.45 -16.14
CA HIS A 182 16.31 -8.02 -16.29
C HIS A 182 16.63 -9.14 -15.28
N ARG A 183 15.87 -9.22 -14.22
CA ARG A 183 15.93 -10.28 -13.21
C ARG A 183 14.52 -10.67 -12.79
N ILE A 184 14.32 -11.96 -12.58
CA ILE A 184 13.07 -12.50 -12.05
C ILE A 184 13.32 -13.31 -10.79
N VAL A 185 12.28 -13.40 -9.96
CA VAL A 185 12.21 -14.32 -8.82
C VAL A 185 11.14 -15.36 -9.14
N ILE A 186 11.49 -16.63 -9.05
CA ILE A 186 10.54 -17.75 -9.14
C ILE A 186 10.30 -18.27 -7.73
N GLU A 187 9.04 -18.36 -7.32
CA GLU A 187 8.64 -18.70 -5.95
C GLU A 187 7.64 -19.85 -5.93
N GLU A 188 7.69 -20.62 -4.85
CA GLU A 188 6.66 -21.58 -4.47
C GLU A 188 5.29 -20.88 -4.43
N PHE A 189 4.26 -21.53 -4.96
CA PHE A 189 2.88 -21.09 -4.77
C PHE A 189 2.45 -21.35 -3.33
N LEU A 190 2.02 -20.29 -2.64
CA LEU A 190 1.50 -20.39 -1.28
C LEU A 190 -0.02 -20.49 -1.29
N ASP A 191 -0.57 -21.50 -0.61
CA ASP A 191 -2.02 -21.66 -0.40
C ASP A 191 -2.40 -21.17 1.00
N GLY A 192 -3.38 -20.28 1.06
CA GLY A 192 -3.82 -19.70 2.31
C GLY A 192 -4.72 -18.49 2.11
N GLU A 193 -4.80 -17.67 3.13
CA GLU A 193 -5.53 -16.40 3.14
C GLU A 193 -4.56 -15.24 3.27
N GLU A 194 -4.62 -14.29 2.34
CA GLU A 194 -3.75 -13.13 2.36
C GLU A 194 -4.20 -12.13 3.44
N ALA A 195 -3.22 -11.50 4.10
CA ALA A 195 -3.45 -10.42 5.05
C ALA A 195 -2.36 -9.35 4.96
N SER A 196 -2.76 -8.12 5.24
CA SER A 196 -1.87 -6.96 5.31
C SER A 196 -1.57 -6.66 6.78
N PHE A 197 -0.31 -6.85 7.19
CA PHE A 197 0.16 -6.56 8.53
C PHE A 197 1.09 -5.36 8.49
N ILE A 198 0.63 -4.23 9.06
CA ILE A 198 1.31 -2.96 8.94
C ILE A 198 1.77 -2.49 10.31
N VAL A 199 3.00 -2.00 10.38
CA VAL A 199 3.58 -1.44 11.61
C VAL A 199 4.26 -0.10 11.32
N MET A 200 4.34 0.76 12.32
CA MET A 200 5.28 1.86 12.37
C MET A 200 6.57 1.39 13.02
N VAL A 201 7.71 1.84 12.48
CA VAL A 201 9.05 1.48 12.99
C VAL A 201 9.88 2.76 13.15
N ASP A 202 10.65 2.85 14.23
CA ASP A 202 11.55 3.97 14.51
C ASP A 202 13.04 3.59 14.57
N GLY A 203 13.36 2.41 14.08
CA GLY A 203 14.68 1.81 14.12
C GLY A 203 14.83 0.76 15.24
N ASP A 204 14.35 1.05 16.42
CA ASP A 204 14.46 0.18 17.60
C ASP A 204 13.12 -0.33 18.11
N ASN A 205 12.05 0.44 17.87
CA ASN A 205 10.73 0.14 18.38
C ASN A 205 9.74 -0.07 17.24
N VAL A 206 8.70 -0.84 17.53
CA VAL A 206 7.63 -1.19 16.58
C VAL A 206 6.28 -0.90 17.22
N LEU A 207 5.43 -0.16 16.52
CA LEU A 207 4.04 0.06 16.89
C LEU A 207 3.12 -0.59 15.84
N PRO A 208 2.43 -1.69 16.16
CA PRO A 208 1.48 -2.30 15.23
C PRO A 208 0.31 -1.35 14.93
N MET A 209 -0.06 -1.30 13.65
CA MET A 209 -1.27 -0.65 13.16
C MET A 209 -2.41 -1.68 13.08
N ALA A 210 -3.62 -1.23 12.75
CA ALA A 210 -4.72 -2.15 12.50
C ALA A 210 -4.42 -3.02 11.26
N THR A 211 -4.75 -4.30 11.34
CA THR A 211 -4.63 -5.24 10.22
C THR A 211 -5.69 -4.97 9.16
N SER A 212 -5.45 -5.43 7.94
CA SER A 212 -6.37 -5.31 6.82
C SER A 212 -6.27 -6.51 5.89
N GLN A 213 -7.29 -6.70 5.06
CA GLN A 213 -7.25 -7.61 3.92
C GLN A 213 -7.73 -6.84 2.68
N ASP A 214 -6.98 -6.96 1.58
CA ASP A 214 -7.34 -6.38 0.30
C ASP A 214 -7.87 -7.42 -0.68
N HIS A 215 -8.46 -6.94 -1.78
CA HIS A 215 -8.96 -7.73 -2.90
C HIS A 215 -8.19 -7.37 -4.16
N LYS A 216 -7.18 -8.18 -4.51
CA LYS A 216 -6.23 -7.88 -5.61
C LYS A 216 -6.78 -8.14 -7.01
N ARG A 217 -7.68 -9.10 -7.17
CA ARG A 217 -8.28 -9.42 -8.47
C ARG A 217 -9.34 -8.40 -8.88
N VAL A 218 -9.40 -8.11 -10.18
CA VAL A 218 -10.30 -7.07 -10.71
C VAL A 218 -11.78 -7.43 -10.62
N GLY A 219 -12.13 -8.70 -10.74
CA GLY A 219 -13.51 -9.18 -10.82
C GLY A 219 -13.99 -9.89 -9.55
N ASP A 220 -15.31 -9.93 -9.40
CA ASP A 220 -16.00 -10.66 -8.34
C ASP A 220 -15.55 -12.13 -8.30
N GLY A 221 -15.53 -12.71 -7.10
CA GLY A 221 -15.06 -14.09 -6.90
C GLY A 221 -13.57 -14.28 -7.15
N ASP A 222 -12.77 -13.21 -7.04
CA ASP A 222 -11.33 -13.21 -7.30
C ASP A 222 -10.96 -13.69 -8.71
N THR A 223 -11.66 -13.16 -9.71
CA THR A 223 -11.46 -13.47 -11.13
C THR A 223 -10.71 -12.34 -11.85
N GLY A 224 -10.15 -12.69 -13.03
CA GLY A 224 -9.42 -11.73 -13.88
C GLY A 224 -8.01 -11.42 -13.38
N PRO A 225 -7.35 -10.41 -13.97
CA PRO A 225 -5.98 -10.03 -13.62
C PRO A 225 -5.85 -9.41 -12.21
N ASN A 226 -4.62 -9.44 -11.69
CA ASN A 226 -4.26 -8.68 -10.50
C ASN A 226 -4.31 -7.18 -10.75
N THR A 227 -4.61 -6.43 -9.71
CA THR A 227 -4.65 -4.96 -9.69
C THR A 227 -3.84 -4.42 -8.51
N GLY A 228 -3.84 -3.12 -8.32
CA GLY A 228 -3.33 -2.49 -7.09
C GLY A 228 -4.22 -2.71 -5.86
N GLY A 229 -5.38 -3.34 -6.01
CA GLY A 229 -6.40 -3.56 -4.99
C GLY A 229 -7.73 -2.90 -5.37
N MET A 230 -8.81 -3.68 -5.32
CA MET A 230 -10.18 -3.24 -5.65
C MET A 230 -11.01 -2.90 -4.43
N GLY A 231 -10.44 -3.01 -3.25
CA GLY A 231 -11.04 -2.70 -1.98
C GLY A 231 -10.32 -3.41 -0.84
N ALA A 232 -10.59 -2.98 0.37
CA ALA A 232 -10.00 -3.55 1.57
C ALA A 232 -10.94 -3.34 2.76
N TYR A 233 -10.74 -4.13 3.80
CA TYR A 233 -11.42 -3.94 5.08
C TYR A 233 -10.44 -4.10 6.25
N SER A 234 -10.77 -3.51 7.37
CA SER A 234 -9.99 -3.54 8.61
C SER A 234 -10.95 -3.71 9.81
N PRO A 235 -10.63 -4.54 10.80
CA PRO A 235 -9.45 -5.41 10.89
C PRO A 235 -9.56 -6.65 10.00
N ALA A 236 -8.46 -7.40 9.88
CA ALA A 236 -8.41 -8.70 9.20
C ALA A 236 -8.77 -9.83 10.18
N PRO A 237 -9.93 -10.50 10.06
CA PRO A 237 -10.31 -11.55 11.02
C PRO A 237 -9.40 -12.78 11.00
N VAL A 238 -8.69 -13.00 9.89
CA VAL A 238 -7.71 -14.08 9.77
C VAL A 238 -6.52 -13.89 10.72
N VAL A 239 -6.20 -12.65 11.07
CA VAL A 239 -5.12 -12.34 12.01
C VAL A 239 -5.66 -12.33 13.43
N THR A 240 -5.75 -13.51 14.02
CA THR A 240 -6.08 -13.69 15.44
C THR A 240 -4.93 -13.19 16.33
N ASP A 241 -5.16 -13.06 17.63
CA ASP A 241 -4.12 -12.64 18.59
C ASP A 241 -2.90 -13.58 18.54
N GLU A 242 -3.13 -14.89 18.38
CA GLU A 242 -2.05 -15.88 18.24
C GLU A 242 -1.25 -15.66 16.95
N ILE A 243 -1.94 -15.43 15.83
CA ILE A 243 -1.28 -15.16 14.55
C ILE A 243 -0.56 -13.82 14.59
N HIS A 244 -1.17 -12.80 15.20
CA HIS A 244 -0.52 -11.50 15.44
C HIS A 244 0.82 -11.67 16.17
N GLN A 245 0.84 -12.44 17.25
CA GLN A 245 2.07 -12.69 17.99
C GLN A 245 3.11 -13.45 17.16
N ARG A 246 2.68 -14.47 16.40
CA ARG A 246 3.59 -15.18 15.47
C ARG A 246 4.20 -14.26 14.43
N VAL A 247 3.42 -13.35 13.85
CA VAL A 247 3.90 -12.37 12.87
C VAL A 247 4.92 -11.44 13.50
N MET A 248 4.65 -10.93 14.71
CA MET A 248 5.59 -10.07 15.42
C MET A 248 6.91 -10.82 15.71
N ASP A 249 6.85 -12.03 16.23
CA ASP A 249 8.03 -12.78 16.67
C ASP A 249 8.85 -13.36 15.50
N GLN A 250 8.18 -13.84 14.46
CA GLN A 250 8.84 -14.57 13.36
C GLN A 250 9.14 -13.70 12.15
N ILE A 251 8.47 -12.56 11.99
CA ILE A 251 8.57 -11.72 10.78
C ILE A 251 8.99 -10.30 11.13
N ILE A 252 8.22 -9.58 11.93
CA ILE A 252 8.44 -8.13 12.13
C ILE A 252 9.73 -7.86 12.89
N TRP A 253 9.90 -8.43 14.08
CA TRP A 253 11.13 -8.23 14.86
C TRP A 253 12.38 -8.73 14.16
N PRO A 254 12.39 -9.93 13.55
CA PRO A 254 13.54 -10.36 12.75
C PRO A 254 13.86 -9.42 11.57
N THR A 255 12.82 -8.85 10.92
CA THR A 255 13.03 -7.87 9.83
C THR A 255 13.68 -6.59 10.35
N VAL A 256 13.14 -5.98 11.38
CA VAL A 256 13.64 -4.72 11.95
C VAL A 256 15.07 -4.89 12.48
N ASN A 257 15.30 -5.95 13.25
CA ASN A 257 16.62 -6.26 13.82
C ASN A 257 17.63 -6.63 12.73
N GLY A 258 17.23 -7.42 11.72
CA GLY A 258 18.08 -7.80 10.60
C GLY A 258 18.49 -6.62 9.75
N MET A 259 17.56 -5.74 9.41
CA MET A 259 17.85 -4.50 8.68
C MET A 259 18.83 -3.61 9.46
N LYS A 260 18.66 -3.47 10.76
CA LYS A 260 19.60 -2.72 11.62
C LYS A 260 20.97 -3.38 11.65
N ALA A 261 21.05 -4.69 11.80
CA ALA A 261 22.30 -5.44 11.82
C ALA A 261 23.08 -5.37 10.50
N GLU A 262 22.37 -5.26 9.37
CA GLU A 262 22.96 -5.07 8.04
C GLU A 262 23.27 -3.58 7.72
N GLY A 263 23.10 -2.67 8.69
CA GLY A 263 23.40 -1.24 8.53
C GLY A 263 22.33 -0.41 7.85
N ASN A 264 21.14 -0.98 7.61
CA ASN A 264 20.00 -0.37 6.94
C ASN A 264 18.85 -0.13 7.92
N THR A 265 19.10 0.56 9.03
CA THR A 265 18.09 0.86 10.06
C THR A 265 16.79 1.35 9.44
N TYR A 266 15.69 0.69 9.76
CA TYR A 266 14.38 1.00 9.21
C TYR A 266 13.63 2.01 10.07
N THR A 267 13.13 3.08 9.47
CA THR A 267 12.18 4.04 10.07
C THR A 267 11.07 4.29 9.07
N GLY A 268 9.81 4.18 9.44
CA GLY A 268 8.69 4.39 8.53
C GLY A 268 7.58 3.37 8.74
N PHE A 269 6.60 3.39 7.84
CA PHE A 269 5.63 2.29 7.75
C PHE A 269 6.30 1.08 7.12
N LEU A 270 6.12 -0.08 7.72
CA LEU A 270 6.51 -1.37 7.17
C LEU A 270 5.25 -2.23 7.00
N TYR A 271 4.92 -2.55 5.78
CA TYR A 271 3.79 -3.41 5.44
C TYR A 271 4.32 -4.78 5.05
N ALA A 272 3.97 -5.79 5.82
CA ALA A 272 4.19 -7.20 5.49
C ALA A 272 2.93 -7.78 4.84
N GLY A 273 3.01 -8.09 3.55
CA GLY A 273 2.03 -8.89 2.84
C GLY A 273 2.24 -10.36 3.19
N LEU A 274 1.24 -10.97 3.81
CA LEU A 274 1.34 -12.30 4.39
C LEU A 274 0.39 -13.28 3.71
N MET A 275 0.84 -14.52 3.53
CA MET A 275 -0.01 -15.68 3.34
C MET A 275 -0.09 -16.44 4.64
N ILE A 276 -1.31 -16.65 5.15
CA ILE A 276 -1.59 -17.40 6.37
C ILE A 276 -2.21 -18.72 5.96
N ASP A 277 -1.50 -19.81 6.21
CA ASP A 277 -1.98 -21.15 5.86
C ASP A 277 -3.07 -21.65 6.81
N LYS A 278 -3.63 -22.83 6.53
CA LYS A 278 -4.69 -23.45 7.33
C LYS A 278 -4.26 -23.83 8.76
N ALA A 279 -2.94 -23.90 9.00
CA ALA A 279 -2.37 -24.14 10.33
C ALA A 279 -2.06 -22.83 11.08
N GLY A 280 -2.38 -21.67 10.49
CA GLY A 280 -2.11 -20.36 11.05
C GLY A 280 -0.63 -19.98 10.98
N GLN A 281 0.15 -20.57 10.08
CA GLN A 281 1.54 -20.18 9.87
C GLN A 281 1.63 -19.04 8.88
N PRO A 282 2.17 -17.88 9.28
CA PRO A 282 2.37 -16.76 8.36
C PRO A 282 3.66 -16.95 7.56
N LYS A 283 3.59 -16.69 6.25
CA LYS A 283 4.75 -16.55 5.35
C LYS A 283 4.70 -15.19 4.65
N VAL A 284 5.84 -14.54 4.54
CA VAL A 284 5.94 -13.26 3.80
C VAL A 284 5.78 -13.51 2.31
N ILE A 285 4.84 -12.81 1.68
CA ILE A 285 4.69 -12.71 0.23
C ILE A 285 5.59 -11.60 -0.31
N GLU A 286 5.51 -10.43 0.33
CA GLU A 286 6.27 -9.23 -0.03
C GLU A 286 6.32 -8.26 1.15
N PHE A 287 7.27 -7.33 1.13
CA PHE A 287 7.24 -6.12 1.94
C PHE A 287 6.90 -4.91 1.08
N ASN A 288 6.18 -3.96 1.67
CA ASN A 288 6.04 -2.62 1.15
C ASN A 288 6.59 -1.62 2.19
N CYS A 289 7.40 -0.68 1.74
CA CYS A 289 8.11 0.27 2.60
C CYS A 289 7.28 1.53 2.90
N ARG A 290 5.98 1.41 2.85
CA ARG A 290 4.98 2.45 2.99
C ARG A 290 3.64 1.82 3.39
N PHE A 291 2.66 2.66 3.66
CA PHE A 291 1.30 2.19 3.90
C PHE A 291 0.69 1.57 2.63
N GLY A 292 -0.26 0.64 2.78
CA GLY A 292 -0.96 0.01 1.66
C GLY A 292 -1.97 0.95 0.97
N ASP A 293 -2.30 0.65 -0.28
CA ASP A 293 -3.38 1.30 -1.02
C ASP A 293 -4.17 0.23 -1.80
N PRO A 294 -5.40 -0.13 -1.38
CA PRO A 294 -6.38 0.70 -0.66
C PRO A 294 -6.54 0.41 0.85
N GLU A 295 -5.57 -0.15 1.55
CA GLU A 295 -5.70 -0.47 2.97
C GLU A 295 -5.70 0.78 3.87
N THR A 296 -4.97 1.83 3.48
CA THR A 296 -4.86 3.07 4.27
C THR A 296 -6.21 3.70 4.55
N GLN A 297 -7.10 3.72 3.57
CA GLN A 297 -8.38 4.40 3.66
C GLN A 297 -9.26 3.81 4.78
N PRO A 298 -9.57 2.51 4.82
CA PRO A 298 -10.33 1.92 5.91
C PRO A 298 -9.58 1.94 7.25
N ILE A 299 -8.26 1.84 7.26
CA ILE A 299 -7.46 1.89 8.50
C ILE A 299 -7.48 3.30 9.10
N MET A 300 -7.30 4.35 8.30
CA MET A 300 -7.32 5.74 8.78
C MET A 300 -8.71 6.17 9.26
N LEU A 301 -9.79 5.62 8.70
CA LEU A 301 -11.14 5.87 9.18
C LEU A 301 -11.36 5.34 10.61
N ARG A 302 -10.67 4.25 10.98
CA ARG A 302 -10.70 3.64 12.31
C ARG A 302 -9.70 4.26 13.30
N LEU A 303 -8.63 4.89 12.83
CA LEU A 303 -7.59 5.42 13.71
C LEU A 303 -8.13 6.57 14.57
N GLN A 304 -8.08 6.40 15.89
CA GLN A 304 -8.46 7.44 16.85
C GLN A 304 -7.26 8.21 17.41
N SER A 305 -6.05 7.62 17.36
CA SER A 305 -4.83 8.29 17.75
C SER A 305 -4.43 9.38 16.75
N ASP A 306 -3.71 10.37 17.25
CA ASP A 306 -3.14 11.45 16.44
C ASP A 306 -1.99 10.93 15.56
N LEU A 307 -2.22 10.85 14.25
CA LEU A 307 -1.23 10.36 13.28
C LEU A 307 0.05 11.23 13.27
N VAL A 308 -0.08 12.54 13.41
CA VAL A 308 1.08 13.45 13.42
C VAL A 308 1.94 13.19 14.66
N ALA A 309 1.33 13.03 15.82
CA ALA A 309 2.04 12.71 17.06
C ALA A 309 2.76 11.35 16.96
N LEU A 310 2.13 10.34 16.36
CA LEU A 310 2.76 9.03 16.13
C LEU A 310 3.95 9.13 15.18
N CYS A 311 3.81 9.86 14.07
CA CYS A 311 4.92 10.05 13.12
C CYS A 311 6.09 10.84 13.72
N LEU A 312 5.80 11.86 14.54
CA LEU A 312 6.84 12.62 15.26
C LEU A 312 7.57 11.72 16.27
N ALA A 313 6.82 10.95 17.05
CA ALA A 313 7.41 9.99 17.98
C ALA A 313 8.32 8.99 17.27
N ALA A 314 7.91 8.50 16.10
CA ALA A 314 8.73 7.60 15.29
C ALA A 314 10.03 8.27 14.80
N VAL A 315 9.93 9.51 14.29
CA VAL A 315 11.12 10.26 13.84
C VAL A 315 12.08 10.56 15.00
N ASP A 316 11.54 10.74 16.20
CA ASP A 316 12.31 11.03 17.42
C ASP A 316 12.75 9.76 18.19
N GLY A 317 12.49 8.54 17.66
CA GLY A 317 12.86 7.26 18.29
C GLY A 317 12.12 6.98 19.60
N LYS A 318 10.84 7.33 19.68
CA LYS A 318 9.99 7.27 20.89
C LYS A 318 8.69 6.50 20.70
N LEU A 319 8.64 5.55 19.77
CA LEU A 319 7.44 4.73 19.57
C LEU A 319 7.13 3.81 20.75
N ASP A 320 8.12 3.47 21.56
CA ASP A 320 7.94 2.72 22.81
C ASP A 320 7.05 3.45 23.86
N GLN A 321 6.91 4.77 23.72
CA GLN A 321 6.08 5.62 24.57
C GLN A 321 4.67 5.86 23.98
N GLN A 322 4.35 5.24 22.83
CA GLN A 322 3.11 5.46 22.12
C GLN A 322 2.22 4.21 22.14
N GLN A 323 0.92 4.45 22.01
CA GLN A 323 -0.08 3.40 21.80
C GLN A 323 -1.04 3.86 20.70
N SER A 324 -1.45 2.95 19.84
CA SER A 324 -2.49 3.21 18.85
C SER A 324 -3.86 2.85 19.40
N GLN A 325 -4.81 3.77 19.24
CA GLN A 325 -6.22 3.58 19.61
C GLN A 325 -7.07 3.53 18.35
N TRP A 326 -8.06 2.66 18.35
CA TRP A 326 -8.87 2.33 17.18
C TRP A 326 -10.35 2.36 17.50
N ASP A 327 -11.17 2.83 16.56
CA ASP A 327 -12.60 2.57 16.57
C ASP A 327 -12.80 1.04 16.57
N PRO A 328 -13.56 0.49 17.50
CA PRO A 328 -13.79 -0.96 17.56
C PRO A 328 -14.59 -1.49 16.38
N ARG A 329 -15.33 -0.61 15.68
CA ARG A 329 -16.11 -0.98 14.51
C ARG A 329 -15.20 -1.27 13.32
N PRO A 330 -15.48 -2.30 12.52
CA PRO A 330 -14.83 -2.50 11.24
C PRO A 330 -15.07 -1.35 10.26
N SER A 331 -14.12 -1.17 9.36
CA SER A 331 -14.21 -0.29 8.21
C SER A 331 -14.00 -1.07 6.92
N LEU A 332 -14.68 -0.67 5.84
CA LEU A 332 -14.53 -1.27 4.52
C LEU A 332 -14.48 -0.18 3.45
N GLY A 333 -13.52 -0.31 2.53
CA GLY A 333 -13.36 0.58 1.39
C GLY A 333 -13.59 -0.17 0.07
N VAL A 334 -14.41 0.42 -0.80
CA VAL A 334 -14.70 -0.06 -2.16
C VAL A 334 -14.02 0.86 -3.15
N VAL A 335 -13.16 0.31 -4.02
CA VAL A 335 -12.52 1.07 -5.08
C VAL A 335 -13.44 1.17 -6.28
N LEU A 336 -13.70 2.41 -6.73
CA LEU A 336 -14.34 2.71 -7.98
C LEU A 336 -13.25 2.94 -9.03
N ALA A 337 -13.26 2.17 -10.11
CA ALA A 337 -12.23 2.16 -11.14
C ALA A 337 -12.77 2.64 -12.50
N ALA A 338 -11.86 3.13 -13.34
CA ALA A 338 -12.14 3.49 -14.72
C ALA A 338 -12.35 2.23 -15.58
N GLY A 339 -13.28 2.31 -16.52
CA GLY A 339 -13.57 1.21 -17.46
C GLY A 339 -12.32 0.79 -18.24
N GLY A 340 -12.02 -0.51 -18.20
CA GLY A 340 -10.81 -1.07 -18.80
C GLY A 340 -9.67 -1.35 -17.82
N TYR A 341 -9.67 -0.71 -16.65
CA TYR A 341 -8.65 -0.98 -15.61
C TYR A 341 -8.64 -2.47 -15.22
N PRO A 342 -7.46 -3.14 -15.02
CA PRO A 342 -6.09 -2.61 -14.99
C PRO A 342 -5.39 -2.51 -16.36
N GLY A 343 -6.09 -2.78 -17.48
CA GLY A 343 -5.62 -2.53 -18.84
C GLY A 343 -5.74 -1.06 -19.22
N ASP A 344 -5.93 -0.80 -20.50
CA ASP A 344 -6.09 0.56 -21.02
C ASP A 344 -7.43 1.16 -20.60
N TYR A 345 -7.42 2.41 -20.16
CA TYR A 345 -8.60 3.14 -19.72
C TYR A 345 -8.55 4.61 -20.17
N ASN A 346 -9.73 5.22 -20.29
CA ASN A 346 -9.85 6.64 -20.57
C ASN A 346 -9.75 7.49 -19.30
N THR A 347 -9.35 8.75 -19.45
CA THR A 347 -9.32 9.76 -18.40
C THR A 347 -10.04 11.03 -18.86
N GLY A 348 -10.39 11.91 -17.91
CA GLY A 348 -11.07 13.16 -18.18
C GLY A 348 -12.60 13.09 -18.11
N ASP A 349 -13.16 11.95 -17.72
CA ASP A 349 -14.60 11.81 -17.50
C ASP A 349 -15.01 12.56 -16.21
N GLN A 350 -16.07 13.37 -16.31
CA GLN A 350 -16.63 14.05 -15.13
C GLN A 350 -17.24 13.04 -14.15
N ILE A 351 -16.92 13.22 -12.89
CA ILE A 351 -17.46 12.40 -11.78
C ILE A 351 -18.70 13.09 -11.23
N HIS A 352 -19.80 12.35 -11.16
CA HIS A 352 -21.08 12.79 -10.65
C HIS A 352 -21.41 12.15 -9.31
N GLY A 353 -22.20 12.84 -8.49
CA GLY A 353 -22.75 12.26 -7.26
C GLY A 353 -21.79 12.23 -6.08
N LEU A 354 -20.65 12.92 -6.15
CA LEU A 354 -19.78 13.09 -5.00
C LEU A 354 -20.53 13.81 -3.86
N PRO A 355 -20.37 13.37 -2.59
CA PRO A 355 -20.99 14.05 -1.46
C PRO A 355 -20.43 15.48 -1.33
N LEU A 356 -21.32 16.43 -1.10
CA LEU A 356 -20.99 17.85 -0.88
C LEU A 356 -20.67 18.17 0.59
N GLU A 357 -21.07 17.29 1.49
CA GLU A 357 -20.89 17.41 2.94
C GLU A 357 -20.24 16.14 3.50
N ASP A 358 -19.73 16.23 4.73
CA ASP A 358 -19.19 15.07 5.41
C ASP A 358 -20.27 13.99 5.61
N VAL A 359 -19.89 12.76 5.30
CA VAL A 359 -20.76 11.60 5.46
C VAL A 359 -20.51 11.00 6.84
N PRO A 360 -21.54 10.89 7.69
CA PRO A 360 -21.38 10.24 8.98
C PRO A 360 -20.84 8.81 8.82
N ASP A 361 -19.79 8.49 9.59
CA ASP A 361 -19.13 7.17 9.58
C ASP A 361 -18.62 6.71 8.20
N GLY A 362 -18.46 7.64 7.26
CA GLY A 362 -17.98 7.34 5.92
C GLY A 362 -17.10 8.45 5.31
N LYS A 363 -16.35 8.12 4.28
CA LYS A 363 -15.53 9.08 3.54
C LYS A 363 -15.29 8.58 2.11
N VAL A 364 -15.31 9.49 1.15
CA VAL A 364 -14.87 9.25 -0.22
C VAL A 364 -13.46 9.78 -0.37
N PHE A 365 -12.49 8.88 -0.47
CA PHE A 365 -11.11 9.25 -0.73
C PHE A 365 -10.83 9.24 -2.23
N HIS A 366 -10.22 10.32 -2.72
CA HIS A 366 -9.86 10.47 -4.12
C HIS A 366 -8.48 9.86 -4.38
N ALA A 367 -8.35 9.15 -5.50
CA ALA A 367 -7.09 8.62 -6.01
C ALA A 367 -6.80 9.24 -7.39
N GLY A 368 -7.13 8.56 -8.47
CA GLY A 368 -6.94 9.07 -9.82
C GLY A 368 -7.97 10.13 -10.20
N THR A 369 -7.91 11.29 -9.59
CA THR A 369 -8.77 12.43 -9.89
C THR A 369 -7.97 13.72 -10.03
N THR A 370 -8.48 14.65 -10.84
CA THR A 370 -7.96 16.01 -10.98
C THR A 370 -9.10 17.01 -11.13
N LEU A 371 -8.82 18.28 -10.89
CA LEU A 371 -9.75 19.37 -11.19
C LEU A 371 -9.51 19.86 -12.62
N LYS A 372 -10.60 20.01 -13.38
CA LYS A 372 -10.61 20.64 -14.70
C LYS A 372 -11.85 21.54 -14.79
N ASP A 373 -11.62 22.82 -14.99
CA ASP A 373 -12.69 23.84 -15.05
C ASP A 373 -13.64 23.74 -13.83
N ASP A 374 -13.07 23.61 -12.62
CA ASP A 374 -13.75 23.42 -11.33
C ASP A 374 -14.56 22.11 -11.20
N LEU A 375 -14.47 21.23 -12.18
CA LEU A 375 -15.10 19.91 -12.16
C LEU A 375 -14.10 18.84 -11.73
N VAL A 376 -14.56 17.88 -10.95
CA VAL A 376 -13.75 16.69 -10.64
C VAL A 376 -13.85 15.72 -11.79
N VAL A 377 -12.69 15.36 -12.37
CA VAL A 377 -12.60 14.42 -13.48
C VAL A 377 -11.63 13.28 -13.16
N THR A 378 -11.80 12.16 -13.86
CA THR A 378 -10.90 11.00 -13.74
C THR A 378 -9.52 11.32 -14.31
N SER A 379 -8.46 10.83 -13.66
CA SER A 379 -7.07 10.97 -14.12
C SER A 379 -6.23 9.71 -13.92
N GLY A 380 -6.83 8.59 -13.46
CA GLY A 380 -6.15 7.34 -13.20
C GLY A 380 -7.08 6.14 -13.27
N GLY A 381 -6.54 4.93 -13.12
CA GLY A 381 -7.29 3.69 -13.22
C GLY A 381 -8.14 3.41 -11.97
N ARG A 382 -7.55 3.47 -10.78
CA ARG A 382 -8.30 3.51 -9.51
C ARG A 382 -8.61 4.98 -9.23
N VAL A 383 -9.89 5.32 -9.21
CA VAL A 383 -10.35 6.72 -9.22
C VAL A 383 -10.74 7.19 -7.82
N LEU A 384 -11.54 6.41 -7.13
CA LEU A 384 -12.02 6.71 -5.78
C LEU A 384 -11.96 5.47 -4.90
N CYS A 385 -11.89 5.68 -3.58
CA CYS A 385 -12.15 4.64 -2.58
C CYS A 385 -13.27 5.13 -1.65
N VAL A 386 -14.41 4.48 -1.71
CA VAL A 386 -15.58 4.80 -0.88
C VAL A 386 -15.51 3.95 0.38
N THR A 387 -15.36 4.60 1.53
CA THR A 387 -15.05 3.93 2.79
C THR A 387 -16.14 4.21 3.83
N ALA A 388 -16.52 3.19 4.59
CA ALA A 388 -17.51 3.33 5.67
C ALA A 388 -17.20 2.40 6.85
N LEU A 389 -17.61 2.83 8.05
CA LEU A 389 -17.68 2.05 9.28
C LEU A 389 -19.01 1.29 9.35
N GLY A 390 -19.05 0.20 10.12
CA GLY A 390 -20.26 -0.54 10.45
C GLY A 390 -20.07 -1.36 11.72
N GLU A 391 -21.18 -1.78 12.35
CA GLU A 391 -21.15 -2.60 13.56
C GLU A 391 -20.39 -3.93 13.35
N ASP A 392 -20.45 -4.44 12.14
CA ASP A 392 -19.67 -5.56 11.65
C ASP A 392 -19.24 -5.31 10.18
N VAL A 393 -18.47 -6.24 9.60
CA VAL A 393 -17.99 -6.09 8.20
C VAL A 393 -19.14 -6.07 7.20
N ALA A 394 -20.23 -6.78 7.45
CA ALA A 394 -21.41 -6.78 6.57
C ALA A 394 -22.13 -5.42 6.60
N ALA A 395 -22.25 -4.81 7.77
CA ALA A 395 -22.79 -3.46 7.91
C ALA A 395 -21.88 -2.41 7.27
N ALA A 396 -20.57 -2.50 7.47
CA ALA A 396 -19.59 -1.63 6.81
C ALA A 396 -19.65 -1.76 5.28
N GLN A 397 -19.76 -2.99 4.76
CA GLN A 397 -19.96 -3.26 3.34
C GLN A 397 -21.22 -2.58 2.81
N LYS A 398 -22.36 -2.81 3.48
CA LYS A 398 -23.64 -2.21 3.10
C LYS A 398 -23.57 -0.68 3.04
N ASN A 399 -22.94 -0.07 4.06
CA ASN A 399 -22.80 1.38 4.16
C ASN A 399 -21.90 1.94 3.04
N ALA A 400 -20.77 1.28 2.76
CA ALA A 400 -19.85 1.70 1.69
C ALA A 400 -20.53 1.60 0.31
N TYR A 401 -21.22 0.51 0.01
CA TYR A 401 -21.93 0.38 -1.25
C TYR A 401 -23.13 1.32 -1.38
N ALA A 402 -23.85 1.60 -0.28
CA ALA A 402 -24.93 2.58 -0.29
C ALA A 402 -24.43 3.99 -0.66
N LEU A 403 -23.22 4.35 -0.23
CA LEU A 403 -22.59 5.60 -0.64
C LEU A 403 -22.06 5.53 -2.07
N ALA A 404 -21.40 4.43 -2.45
CA ALA A 404 -20.80 4.24 -3.76
C ALA A 404 -21.81 4.30 -4.92
N GLN A 405 -23.04 3.78 -4.72
CA GLN A 405 -24.08 3.75 -5.75
C GLN A 405 -24.53 5.12 -6.28
N HIS A 406 -24.25 6.18 -5.52
CA HIS A 406 -24.58 7.55 -5.94
C HIS A 406 -23.52 8.16 -6.84
N ILE A 407 -22.31 7.56 -6.90
CA ILE A 407 -21.17 8.10 -7.62
C ILE A 407 -21.01 7.38 -8.95
N SER A 408 -20.87 8.14 -10.04
CA SER A 408 -20.74 7.55 -11.37
C SER A 408 -19.99 8.45 -12.35
N TRP A 409 -19.40 7.82 -13.35
CA TRP A 409 -18.90 8.40 -14.60
C TRP A 409 -18.98 7.36 -15.70
N ASN A 410 -18.70 7.74 -16.93
CA ASN A 410 -18.81 6.81 -18.06
C ASN A 410 -17.83 5.63 -17.91
N GLY A 411 -18.36 4.41 -17.89
CA GLY A 411 -17.58 3.18 -17.74
C GLY A 411 -17.07 2.89 -16.33
N SER A 412 -17.50 3.65 -15.31
CA SER A 412 -17.14 3.36 -13.92
C SER A 412 -17.59 1.98 -13.48
N PHE A 413 -16.74 1.27 -12.72
CA PHE A 413 -17.09 -0.03 -12.14
C PHE A 413 -16.42 -0.24 -10.80
N CYS A 414 -16.93 -1.19 -10.04
CA CYS A 414 -16.32 -1.71 -8.81
C CYS A 414 -16.64 -3.20 -8.69
N ARG A 415 -15.97 -3.88 -7.78
CA ARG A 415 -16.40 -5.22 -7.33
C ARG A 415 -17.62 -5.11 -6.44
N ASN A 416 -18.48 -6.14 -6.45
CA ASN A 416 -19.69 -6.19 -5.63
C ASN A 416 -19.52 -7.02 -4.36
N ASP A 417 -18.39 -7.68 -4.18
CA ASP A 417 -18.13 -8.69 -3.15
C ASP A 417 -17.03 -8.33 -2.16
N ILE A 418 -16.60 -7.06 -2.11
CA ILE A 418 -15.55 -6.61 -1.16
C ILE A 418 -15.96 -6.96 0.28
N GLY A 419 -15.09 -7.64 1.00
CA GLY A 419 -15.34 -8.11 2.37
C GLY A 419 -15.95 -9.51 2.49
N TYR A 420 -16.26 -10.19 1.37
CA TYR A 420 -16.95 -11.48 1.37
C TYR A 420 -16.26 -12.55 2.25
N ARG A 421 -14.93 -12.54 2.33
CA ARG A 421 -14.16 -13.51 3.14
C ARG A 421 -14.46 -13.35 4.62
N ALA A 422 -14.50 -12.10 5.12
CA ALA A 422 -14.82 -11.82 6.51
C ALA A 422 -16.29 -12.12 6.82
N ILE A 423 -17.21 -11.74 5.92
CA ILE A 423 -18.66 -11.92 6.09
C ILE A 423 -19.03 -13.41 6.09
N ASN A 424 -18.41 -14.22 5.25
CA ASN A 424 -18.67 -15.66 5.14
C ASN A 424 -17.83 -16.50 6.12
N ARG A 425 -16.98 -15.87 6.94
CA ARG A 425 -16.17 -16.59 7.94
C ARG A 425 -17.06 -17.16 9.04
N LYS A 426 -16.99 -18.50 9.21
CA LYS A 426 -17.72 -19.24 10.27
C LYS A 426 -16.91 -19.33 11.55
#